data_39f004ea30701d7fff7af00c51648c0d
#
_entry.id   39f004ea30701d7fff7af00c51648c0d
#
_cell.length_a   1.000
_cell.length_b   1.000
_cell.length_c   1.000
_cell.angle_alpha   90.00
_cell.angle_beta   90.00
_cell.angle_gamma   90.00
#
_symmetry.space_group_name_H-M   'P 1'
#
loop_
_entity.id
_entity.type
_entity.pdbx_description
1 polymer ?
#
loop_
_entity_poly.entity_id
_entity_poly.type
_entity_poly.pdbx_seq_one_letter_code
_entity_poly.pdbx_strand_id
1 'polypeptide(L)'
;MKNLPLLLLSITFGCFAQQKNTGNLVALDDAFYNYVDKDAKIEVLAEDFIWSEGPVWVKEGGFLLFSDAPQNTIFKWQDGEGITEFLKPSGYTGILPYSREPGSNGLIINNDGELVACEHGDRRISRMPLSGGGKVTVADTWKGKRFNSPNDVVQTSNGTYYFTDPPYGLPEQENSKTREIDAFGVFKIDVDGNVEMVIGNLSRPNGVALSPDEKILYVNQSDSKAPYIMAYNIQPDGSLDKGRIFFDATSLMESGLVGSLDGVKVAQDGTIFTTGPSGVLIITPKGKLLGRIETGQRTANCAWGDDGSVLYMTAHN
;
A
#
# COMPACT_ATOMS: atom_id res chain seq x y z
N MET A 1 46.12 48.85 -24.92
CA MET A 1 45.27 48.48 -23.79
C MET A 1 44.55 47.21 -24.19
N LYS A 2 44.93 46.08 -23.61
CA LYS A 2 44.36 44.74 -23.93
C LYS A 2 43.30 44.43 -22.86
N ASN A 3 42.05 44.28 -23.28
CA ASN A 3 40.97 43.86 -22.41
C ASN A 3 41.08 42.36 -22.13
N LEU A 4 41.25 41.98 -20.87
CA LEU A 4 41.23 40.59 -20.36
C LEU A 4 39.78 40.24 -20.03
N PRO A 5 39.18 39.13 -20.54
CA PRO A 5 37.84 38.74 -20.14
C PRO A 5 37.88 38.11 -18.74
N LEU A 6 37.02 38.63 -17.87
CA LEU A 6 36.77 38.07 -16.54
C LEU A 6 35.96 36.77 -16.66
N LEU A 7 36.61 35.62 -16.39
CA LEU A 7 35.94 34.30 -16.35
C LEU A 7 35.24 34.17 -15.00
N LEU A 8 33.92 34.33 -14.97
CA LEU A 8 33.09 34.01 -13.80
C LEU A 8 32.97 32.48 -13.68
N LEU A 9 33.72 31.91 -12.73
CA LEU A 9 33.57 30.51 -12.33
C LEU A 9 32.36 30.42 -11.37
N SER A 10 31.21 30.01 -11.84
CA SER A 10 30.07 29.69 -10.99
C SER A 10 30.30 28.32 -10.33
N ILE A 11 30.72 28.33 -9.07
CA ILE A 11 30.77 27.13 -8.24
C ILE A 11 29.32 26.87 -7.77
N THR A 12 28.63 25.98 -8.42
CA THR A 12 27.38 25.41 -7.89
C THR A 12 27.75 24.47 -6.74
N PHE A 13 27.60 24.91 -5.52
CA PHE A 13 27.56 24.04 -4.36
C PHE A 13 26.28 23.20 -4.47
N GLY A 14 26.42 21.97 -4.96
CA GLY A 14 25.40 20.96 -4.75
C GLY A 14 25.33 20.69 -3.25
N CYS A 15 24.27 21.17 -2.61
CA CYS A 15 23.94 20.81 -1.25
C CYS A 15 23.46 19.36 -1.31
N PHE A 16 24.36 18.39 -1.19
CA PHE A 16 23.99 17.02 -0.86
C PHE A 16 23.46 17.10 0.58
N ALA A 17 22.14 17.11 0.73
CA ALA A 17 21.51 16.85 2.01
C ALA A 17 22.05 15.49 2.47
N GLN A 18 22.72 15.47 3.60
CA GLN A 18 23.21 14.23 4.22
C GLN A 18 21.96 13.43 4.56
N GLN A 19 21.68 12.36 3.80
CA GLN A 19 20.53 11.48 4.03
C GLN A 19 20.63 10.98 5.49
N LYS A 20 19.62 11.34 6.28
CA LYS A 20 19.59 11.02 7.70
C LYS A 20 19.11 9.57 7.82
N ASN A 21 20.01 8.68 8.27
CA ASN A 21 19.59 7.33 8.64
C ASN A 21 18.60 7.43 9.80
N THR A 22 17.41 6.89 9.61
CA THR A 22 16.32 6.94 10.59
C THR A 22 15.78 5.53 10.82
N GLY A 23 15.60 5.14 12.08
CA GLY A 23 15.06 3.83 12.43
C GLY A 23 16.09 2.75 12.73
N ASN A 24 15.64 1.52 12.93
CA ASN A 24 16.45 0.40 13.36
C ASN A 24 16.10 -0.90 12.62
N LEU A 25 17.06 -1.80 12.51
CA LEU A 25 16.85 -3.18 12.10
C LEU A 25 16.84 -4.06 13.35
N VAL A 26 15.73 -4.75 13.61
CA VAL A 26 15.55 -5.61 14.79
C VAL A 26 15.42 -7.06 14.32
N ALA A 27 16.52 -7.78 14.33
CA ALA A 27 16.53 -9.22 14.05
C ALA A 27 16.13 -10.01 15.31
N LEU A 28 15.10 -10.86 15.17
CA LEU A 28 14.69 -11.81 16.20
C LEU A 28 15.16 -13.23 15.89
N ASP A 29 15.61 -13.46 14.66
CA ASP A 29 16.18 -14.67 14.14
C ASP A 29 17.26 -14.33 13.10
N ASP A 30 18.34 -15.08 13.04
CA ASP A 30 19.43 -14.85 12.08
C ASP A 30 18.97 -14.91 10.62
N ALA A 31 17.90 -15.66 10.33
CA ALA A 31 17.30 -15.73 8.99
C ALA A 31 16.71 -14.38 8.52
N PHE A 32 16.51 -13.40 9.39
CA PHE A 32 16.17 -12.02 9.03
C PHE A 32 17.17 -11.44 8.02
N TYR A 33 18.46 -11.74 8.21
CA TYR A 33 19.53 -11.26 7.36
C TYR A 33 19.64 -11.94 5.99
N ASN A 34 18.75 -12.89 5.69
CA ASN A 34 18.58 -13.39 4.33
C ASN A 34 17.76 -12.39 3.46
N TYR A 35 17.05 -11.46 4.09
CA TYR A 35 16.15 -10.49 3.44
C TYR A 35 16.61 -9.05 3.61
N VAL A 36 17.34 -8.75 4.67
CA VAL A 36 17.79 -7.39 5.00
C VAL A 36 19.27 -7.44 5.28
N ASP A 37 20.07 -6.70 4.51
CA ASP A 37 21.50 -6.60 4.77
C ASP A 37 21.74 -6.03 6.18
N LYS A 38 22.77 -6.55 6.87
CA LYS A 38 23.14 -6.08 8.23
C LYS A 38 23.50 -4.59 8.26
N ASP A 39 24.04 -4.09 7.16
CA ASP A 39 24.46 -2.71 6.99
C ASP A 39 23.42 -1.86 6.23
N ALA A 40 22.22 -2.42 5.94
CA ALA A 40 21.16 -1.69 5.26
C ALA A 40 20.77 -0.44 6.08
N LYS A 41 20.50 0.64 5.36
CA LYS A 41 20.11 1.92 5.95
C LYS A 41 18.65 2.20 5.62
N ILE A 42 17.99 2.85 6.57
CA ILE A 42 16.63 3.38 6.37
C ILE A 42 16.80 4.88 6.10
N GLU A 43 16.47 5.30 4.90
CA GLU A 43 16.64 6.66 4.43
C GLU A 43 15.29 7.33 4.23
N VAL A 44 15.16 8.60 4.61
CA VAL A 44 13.98 9.42 4.32
C VAL A 44 14.19 10.05 2.95
N LEU A 45 13.36 9.66 1.99
CA LEU A 45 13.44 10.15 0.61
C LEU A 45 12.60 11.42 0.40
N ALA A 46 11.51 11.57 1.18
CA ALA A 46 10.63 12.72 1.13
C ALA A 46 9.80 12.84 2.42
N GLU A 47 9.37 14.06 2.74
CA GLU A 47 8.60 14.42 3.92
C GLU A 47 7.42 15.34 3.52
N ASP A 48 6.62 15.79 4.50
CA ASP A 48 5.51 16.73 4.34
C ASP A 48 4.24 16.13 3.71
N PHE A 49 4.00 14.82 3.93
CA PHE A 49 2.74 14.16 3.58
C PHE A 49 1.83 14.06 4.81
N ILE A 50 0.51 14.08 4.58
CA ILE A 50 -0.46 13.94 5.68
C ILE A 50 -0.63 12.47 6.05
N TRP A 51 -0.84 11.60 5.07
CA TRP A 51 -0.90 10.14 5.23
C TRP A 51 -0.54 9.47 3.91
N SER A 52 0.72 9.06 3.79
CA SER A 52 1.23 8.42 2.58
C SER A 52 0.90 6.93 2.56
N GLU A 53 0.38 6.45 1.41
CA GLU A 53 -0.18 5.11 1.23
C GLU A 53 0.14 4.53 -0.16
N GLY A 54 -0.19 3.26 -0.33
CA GLY A 54 -0.26 2.56 -1.58
C GLY A 54 0.96 2.68 -2.49
N PRO A 55 2.18 2.48 -1.99
CA PRO A 55 3.36 2.61 -2.84
C PRO A 55 3.38 1.52 -3.92
N VAL A 56 3.71 1.93 -5.15
CA VAL A 56 3.93 1.02 -6.27
C VAL A 56 5.10 1.49 -7.13
N TRP A 57 6.01 0.57 -7.42
CA TRP A 57 7.14 0.85 -8.31
C TRP A 57 6.75 0.68 -9.77
N VAL A 58 7.04 1.68 -10.58
CA VAL A 58 6.86 1.66 -12.03
C VAL A 58 8.20 1.32 -12.67
N LYS A 59 8.38 0.03 -12.98
CA LYS A 59 9.66 -0.53 -13.43
C LYS A 59 10.16 0.10 -14.71
N GLU A 60 9.30 0.28 -15.72
CA GLU A 60 9.67 0.83 -17.01
C GLU A 60 10.13 2.29 -16.95
N GLY A 61 9.61 3.05 -15.95
CA GLY A 61 9.95 4.46 -15.74
C GLY A 61 11.02 4.69 -14.68
N GLY A 62 11.33 3.68 -13.85
CA GLY A 62 12.28 3.80 -12.74
C GLY A 62 11.82 4.81 -11.68
N PHE A 63 10.55 4.78 -11.28
CA PHE A 63 9.99 5.70 -10.29
C PHE A 63 8.94 5.04 -9.39
N LEU A 64 8.74 5.62 -8.22
CA LEU A 64 7.71 5.23 -7.27
C LEU A 64 6.49 6.13 -7.42
N LEU A 65 5.30 5.53 -7.45
CA LEU A 65 4.04 6.22 -7.20
C LEU A 65 3.54 5.86 -5.80
N PHE A 66 2.91 6.82 -5.13
CA PHE A 66 2.23 6.60 -3.86
C PHE A 66 1.12 7.62 -3.66
N SER A 67 0.11 7.25 -2.89
CA SER A 67 -1.02 8.12 -2.56
C SER A 67 -0.73 8.95 -1.32
N ASP A 68 -1.21 10.20 -1.28
CA ASP A 68 -1.53 10.90 -0.05
C ASP A 68 -3.06 11.03 0.01
N ALA A 69 -3.68 10.11 0.74
CA ALA A 69 -5.13 9.96 0.75
C ALA A 69 -5.87 11.21 1.27
N PRO A 70 -5.42 11.90 2.34
CA PRO A 70 -6.01 13.16 2.77
C PRO A 70 -5.85 14.30 1.76
N GLN A 71 -4.72 14.38 1.05
CA GLN A 71 -4.47 15.41 0.05
C GLN A 71 -5.17 15.16 -1.29
N ASN A 72 -5.79 13.98 -1.45
CA ASN A 72 -6.42 13.54 -2.69
C ASN A 72 -5.44 13.59 -3.88
N THR A 73 -4.20 13.12 -3.66
CA THR A 73 -3.10 13.27 -4.61
C THR A 73 -2.31 11.96 -4.71
N ILE A 74 -1.94 11.56 -5.92
CA ILE A 74 -0.87 10.60 -6.16
C ILE A 74 0.40 11.40 -6.46
N PHE A 75 1.46 11.09 -5.72
CA PHE A 75 2.79 11.65 -5.94
C PHE A 75 3.68 10.66 -6.69
N LYS A 76 4.64 11.19 -7.42
CA LYS A 76 5.74 10.47 -8.03
C LYS A 76 7.03 10.88 -7.30
N TRP A 77 7.82 9.89 -6.90
CA TRP A 77 9.21 10.07 -6.51
C TRP A 77 10.12 9.39 -7.53
N GLN A 78 11.18 10.08 -7.94
CA GLN A 78 12.18 9.53 -8.83
C GLN A 78 13.57 9.98 -8.37
N ASP A 79 14.53 9.06 -8.40
CA ASP A 79 15.91 9.39 -8.02
C ASP A 79 16.47 10.53 -8.87
N GLY A 80 17.13 11.49 -8.23
CA GLY A 80 17.66 12.70 -8.86
C GLY A 80 16.62 13.76 -9.25
N GLU A 81 15.34 13.44 -9.33
CA GLU A 81 14.24 14.39 -9.63
C GLU A 81 13.46 14.81 -8.38
N GLY A 82 13.39 13.92 -7.35
CA GLY A 82 12.62 14.14 -6.13
C GLY A 82 11.13 13.90 -6.32
N ILE A 83 10.30 14.69 -5.61
CA ILE A 83 8.84 14.56 -5.57
C ILE A 83 8.17 15.48 -6.59
N THR A 84 7.20 14.92 -7.31
CA THR A 84 6.28 15.66 -8.18
C THR A 84 4.84 15.17 -8.00
N GLU A 85 3.85 16.02 -8.26
CA GLU A 85 2.46 15.61 -8.34
C GLU A 85 2.23 14.81 -9.63
N PHE A 86 1.73 13.58 -9.50
CA PHE A 86 1.42 12.73 -10.65
C PHE A 86 -0.04 12.85 -11.05
N LEU A 87 -0.96 12.86 -10.07
CA LEU A 87 -2.40 12.92 -10.34
C LEU A 87 -3.15 13.61 -9.19
N LYS A 88 -3.94 14.62 -9.53
CA LYS A 88 -4.85 15.30 -8.62
C LYS A 88 -6.08 15.81 -9.38
N PRO A 89 -7.32 15.46 -8.98
CA PRO A 89 -7.68 14.61 -7.83
C PRO A 89 -7.37 13.14 -8.08
N SER A 90 -6.98 12.41 -7.02
CA SER A 90 -6.58 11.01 -7.12
C SER A 90 -7.72 10.02 -6.89
N GLY A 91 -8.66 10.31 -6.00
CA GLY A 91 -9.72 9.36 -5.60
C GLY A 91 -11.06 10.00 -5.23
N TYR A 92 -11.19 11.33 -5.31
CA TYR A 92 -12.44 12.04 -5.14
C TYR A 92 -12.57 13.18 -6.12
N THR A 93 -13.56 13.10 -7.00
CA THR A 93 -13.81 14.07 -8.06
C THR A 93 -14.92 15.09 -7.73
N GLY A 94 -15.55 14.97 -6.55
CA GLY A 94 -16.55 15.92 -6.07
C GLY A 94 -15.95 17.26 -5.66
N ILE A 95 -16.78 18.32 -5.66
CA ILE A 95 -16.37 19.69 -5.37
C ILE A 95 -16.56 20.10 -3.89
N LEU A 96 -17.37 19.34 -3.14
CA LEU A 96 -17.61 19.60 -1.72
C LEU A 96 -16.70 18.72 -0.86
N PRO A 97 -16.32 19.15 0.35
CA PRO A 97 -15.62 18.27 1.30
C PRO A 97 -16.38 16.97 1.51
N TYR A 98 -15.67 15.83 1.55
CA TYR A 98 -16.28 14.52 1.67
C TYR A 98 -15.87 13.82 2.98
N SER A 99 -14.62 13.47 3.12
CA SER A 99 -14.08 12.73 4.27
C SER A 99 -12.69 13.22 4.65
N ARG A 100 -12.08 12.59 5.67
CA ARG A 100 -10.70 12.90 6.05
C ARG A 100 -9.68 12.39 5.05
N GLU A 101 -10.01 11.32 4.33
CA GLU A 101 -9.14 10.62 3.39
C GLU A 101 -9.92 10.36 2.09
N PRO A 102 -10.20 11.43 1.30
CA PRO A 102 -11.02 11.28 0.10
C PRO A 102 -10.25 10.72 -1.10
N GLY A 103 -8.93 10.72 -1.07
CA GLY A 103 -8.07 10.38 -2.20
C GLY A 103 -8.04 8.89 -2.54
N SER A 104 -7.11 8.53 -3.43
CA SER A 104 -6.71 7.14 -3.62
C SER A 104 -5.95 6.64 -2.39
N ASN A 105 -5.97 5.30 -2.21
CA ASN A 105 -5.18 4.61 -1.20
C ASN A 105 -4.27 3.59 -1.90
N GLY A 106 -4.58 2.29 -1.92
CA GLY A 106 -3.79 1.26 -2.56
C GLY A 106 -3.63 1.46 -4.06
N LEU A 107 -2.43 1.26 -4.57
CA LEU A 107 -2.07 1.34 -5.99
C LEU A 107 -1.37 0.06 -6.42
N ILE A 108 -1.62 -0.39 -7.64
CA ILE A 108 -0.85 -1.43 -8.32
C ILE A 108 -0.65 -1.07 -9.81
N ILE A 109 0.33 -1.68 -10.44
CA ILE A 109 0.41 -1.75 -11.91
C ILE A 109 -0.19 -3.10 -12.30
N ASN A 110 -1.25 -3.07 -13.13
CA ASN A 110 -1.93 -4.28 -13.57
C ASN A 110 -1.14 -5.04 -14.66
N ASN A 111 -1.65 -6.20 -15.06
CA ASN A 111 -1.02 -7.04 -16.09
C ASN A 111 -0.88 -6.34 -17.45
N ASP A 112 -1.68 -5.30 -17.73
CA ASP A 112 -1.66 -4.49 -18.93
C ASP A 112 -0.73 -3.26 -18.85
N GLY A 113 -0.04 -3.08 -17.70
CA GLY A 113 0.84 -1.94 -17.46
C GLY A 113 0.11 -0.63 -17.10
N GLU A 114 -1.17 -0.71 -16.71
CA GLU A 114 -1.95 0.45 -16.28
C GLU A 114 -1.89 0.63 -14.76
N LEU A 115 -1.97 1.88 -14.32
CA LEU A 115 -2.15 2.20 -12.91
C LEU A 115 -3.59 1.87 -12.48
N VAL A 116 -3.73 0.99 -11.49
CA VAL A 116 -5.00 0.71 -10.81
C VAL A 116 -4.97 1.37 -9.44
N ALA A 117 -6.08 2.01 -9.06
CA ALA A 117 -6.23 2.72 -7.80
C ALA A 117 -7.51 2.32 -7.06
N CYS A 118 -7.37 2.14 -5.75
CA CYS A 118 -8.48 2.11 -4.81
C CYS A 118 -8.87 3.56 -4.48
N GLU A 119 -10.07 3.98 -4.84
CA GLU A 119 -10.53 5.36 -4.66
C GLU A 119 -11.54 5.45 -3.51
N HIS A 120 -11.14 6.11 -2.42
CA HIS A 120 -11.98 6.24 -1.24
C HIS A 120 -13.23 7.11 -1.50
N GLY A 121 -13.05 8.30 -2.04
CA GLY A 121 -14.14 9.27 -2.20
C GLY A 121 -15.08 8.96 -3.34
N ASP A 122 -14.57 8.53 -4.49
CA ASP A 122 -15.39 8.08 -5.61
C ASP A 122 -15.90 6.62 -5.39
N ARG A 123 -15.39 5.93 -4.36
CA ARG A 123 -15.86 4.63 -3.87
C ARG A 123 -15.82 3.56 -4.95
N ARG A 124 -14.65 3.41 -5.61
CA ARG A 124 -14.46 2.51 -6.75
C ARG A 124 -13.04 1.99 -6.87
N ILE A 125 -12.89 0.96 -7.68
CA ILE A 125 -11.61 0.59 -8.30
C ILE A 125 -11.57 1.23 -9.68
N SER A 126 -10.51 1.97 -9.97
CA SER A 126 -10.27 2.59 -11.28
C SER A 126 -8.96 2.12 -11.89
N ARG A 127 -8.80 2.29 -13.21
CA ARG A 127 -7.55 2.10 -13.93
C ARG A 127 -7.30 3.23 -14.91
N MET A 128 -6.05 3.50 -15.24
CA MET A 128 -5.64 4.48 -16.23
C MET A 128 -4.26 4.15 -16.80
N PRO A 129 -3.99 4.51 -18.08
CA PRO A 129 -2.64 4.41 -18.63
C PRO A 129 -1.65 5.30 -17.85
N LEU A 130 -0.41 4.82 -17.65
CA LEU A 130 0.66 5.61 -17.00
C LEU A 130 1.06 6.85 -17.81
N SER A 131 0.85 6.81 -19.13
CA SER A 131 1.10 7.96 -20.02
C SER A 131 0.10 9.11 -19.87
N GLY A 132 -0.87 8.96 -18.97
CA GLY A 132 -1.97 9.90 -18.81
C GLY A 132 -3.20 9.52 -19.62
N GLY A 133 -4.26 10.29 -19.48
CA GLY A 133 -5.57 10.02 -20.06
C GLY A 133 -6.66 9.96 -19.00
N GLY A 134 -7.84 9.49 -19.40
CA GLY A 134 -8.96 9.37 -18.48
C GLY A 134 -8.90 8.11 -17.65
N LYS A 135 -9.43 8.18 -16.42
CA LYS A 135 -9.69 7.01 -15.60
C LYS A 135 -10.87 6.22 -16.12
N VAL A 136 -10.77 4.90 -16.07
CA VAL A 136 -11.87 3.98 -16.36
C VAL A 136 -12.25 3.29 -15.05
N THR A 137 -13.56 3.27 -14.72
CA THR A 137 -14.07 2.51 -13.59
C THR A 137 -13.99 1.02 -13.90
N VAL A 138 -13.31 0.25 -13.05
CA VAL A 138 -13.29 -1.22 -13.09
C VAL A 138 -14.53 -1.76 -12.38
N ALA A 139 -14.80 -1.29 -11.16
CA ALA A 139 -16.02 -1.58 -10.40
C ALA A 139 -16.26 -0.48 -9.36
N ASP A 140 -17.56 -0.19 -9.09
CA ASP A 140 -18.00 0.80 -8.09
C ASP A 140 -19.18 0.31 -7.24
N THR A 141 -19.79 -0.82 -7.61
CA THR A 141 -20.98 -1.36 -6.95
C THR A 141 -20.95 -2.88 -6.81
N TRP A 142 -21.60 -3.35 -5.78
CA TRP A 142 -21.96 -4.76 -5.59
C TRP A 142 -23.45 -4.89 -5.28
N LYS A 143 -24.18 -5.69 -6.07
CA LYS A 143 -25.63 -5.85 -5.96
C LYS A 143 -26.40 -4.51 -5.94
N GLY A 144 -25.96 -3.55 -6.76
CA GLY A 144 -26.54 -2.22 -6.86
C GLY A 144 -26.23 -1.27 -5.70
N LYS A 145 -25.38 -1.66 -4.76
CA LYS A 145 -24.91 -0.85 -3.63
C LYS A 145 -23.47 -0.41 -3.85
N ARG A 146 -23.17 0.85 -3.57
CA ARG A 146 -21.81 1.38 -3.68
C ARG A 146 -20.89 0.75 -2.63
N PHE A 147 -19.63 0.53 -2.98
CA PHE A 147 -18.58 0.14 -2.03
C PHE A 147 -18.48 1.14 -0.88
N ASN A 148 -17.84 0.75 0.22
CA ASN A 148 -17.56 1.66 1.33
C ASN A 148 -16.42 2.63 0.95
N SER A 149 -15.20 2.16 0.99
CA SER A 149 -14.01 2.90 0.57
C SER A 149 -12.89 1.91 0.21
N PRO A 150 -12.84 1.43 -1.04
CA PRO A 150 -11.81 0.49 -1.48
C PRO A 150 -10.42 0.95 -1.06
N ASN A 151 -9.66 0.07 -0.37
CA ASN A 151 -8.44 0.46 0.33
C ASN A 151 -7.18 -0.14 -0.29
N ASP A 152 -7.05 -1.45 -0.40
CA ASP A 152 -5.92 -2.10 -1.05
C ASP A 152 -6.39 -3.13 -2.08
N VAL A 153 -5.54 -3.44 -3.07
CA VAL A 153 -5.90 -4.27 -4.21
C VAL A 153 -4.73 -5.12 -4.68
N VAL A 154 -5.02 -6.33 -5.14
CA VAL A 154 -4.07 -7.22 -5.80
C VAL A 154 -4.74 -7.82 -7.04
N GLN A 155 -3.94 -8.11 -8.08
CA GLN A 155 -4.40 -8.78 -9.29
C GLN A 155 -3.68 -10.14 -9.43
N THR A 156 -4.45 -11.17 -9.80
CA THR A 156 -3.91 -12.47 -10.18
C THR A 156 -3.33 -12.43 -11.60
N SER A 157 -2.52 -13.41 -11.94
CA SER A 157 -1.95 -13.56 -13.29
C SER A 157 -3.01 -13.72 -14.39
N ASN A 158 -4.19 -14.25 -14.04
CA ASN A 158 -5.31 -14.39 -14.98
C ASN A 158 -6.18 -13.12 -15.11
N GLY A 159 -5.88 -12.04 -14.35
CA GLY A 159 -6.59 -10.77 -14.46
C GLY A 159 -7.69 -10.53 -13.40
N THR A 160 -7.96 -11.48 -12.51
CA THR A 160 -8.92 -11.31 -11.40
C THR A 160 -8.34 -10.35 -10.36
N TYR A 161 -9.14 -9.41 -9.87
CA TYR A 161 -8.78 -8.54 -8.76
C TYR A 161 -9.38 -9.01 -7.44
N TYR A 162 -8.62 -8.87 -6.35
CA TYR A 162 -9.12 -8.90 -4.98
C TYR A 162 -8.82 -7.56 -4.33
N PHE A 163 -9.81 -6.97 -3.66
CA PHE A 163 -9.63 -5.69 -2.96
C PHE A 163 -10.38 -5.66 -1.63
N THR A 164 -9.90 -4.85 -0.72
CA THR A 164 -10.51 -4.63 0.59
C THR A 164 -11.37 -3.37 0.58
N ASP A 165 -12.46 -3.38 1.34
CA ASP A 165 -13.46 -2.29 1.38
C ASP A 165 -13.82 -1.89 2.83
N PRO A 166 -12.85 -1.35 3.60
CA PRO A 166 -13.04 -0.87 4.97
C PRO A 166 -13.73 0.50 5.02
N PRO A 167 -13.95 1.08 6.22
CA PRO A 167 -14.67 2.35 6.35
C PRO A 167 -13.81 3.62 6.23
N TYR A 168 -12.48 3.54 6.05
CA TYR A 168 -11.57 4.67 6.29
C TYR A 168 -11.86 5.92 5.47
N GLY A 169 -12.24 5.75 4.20
CA GLY A 169 -12.58 6.84 3.29
C GLY A 169 -14.01 7.36 3.43
N LEU A 170 -14.85 6.74 4.26
CA LEU A 170 -16.21 7.22 4.50
C LEU A 170 -16.23 8.40 5.48
N PRO A 171 -17.13 9.38 5.32
CA PRO A 171 -17.42 10.34 6.38
C PRO A 171 -17.88 9.61 7.64
N GLU A 172 -17.32 9.97 8.81
CA GLU A 172 -17.62 9.33 10.10
C GLU A 172 -17.33 7.82 10.16
N GLN A 173 -16.60 7.27 9.18
CA GLN A 173 -16.14 5.88 9.10
C GLN A 173 -17.29 4.85 9.33
N GLU A 174 -17.19 4.00 10.36
CA GLU A 174 -18.19 2.95 10.66
C GLU A 174 -19.59 3.51 10.88
N ASN A 175 -19.70 4.76 11.34
CA ASN A 175 -20.95 5.43 11.62
C ASN A 175 -21.51 6.20 10.43
N SER A 176 -20.90 6.05 9.26
CA SER A 176 -21.28 6.79 8.08
C SER A 176 -22.71 6.53 7.65
N LYS A 177 -23.48 7.60 7.49
CA LYS A 177 -24.85 7.56 6.94
C LYS A 177 -24.88 7.29 5.44
N THR A 178 -23.73 7.41 4.76
CA THR A 178 -23.63 7.14 3.31
C THR A 178 -23.28 5.68 3.02
N ARG A 179 -23.06 4.86 4.06
CA ARG A 179 -22.78 3.43 3.92
C ARG A 179 -23.99 2.69 3.36
N GLU A 180 -23.79 1.89 2.32
CA GLU A 180 -24.83 1.11 1.65
C GLU A 180 -24.67 -0.39 1.88
N ILE A 181 -23.42 -0.87 2.04
CA ILE A 181 -23.08 -2.27 2.32
C ILE A 181 -22.86 -2.42 3.84
N ASP A 182 -23.58 -3.33 4.48
CA ASP A 182 -23.55 -3.53 5.94
C ASP A 182 -22.35 -4.35 6.45
N ALA A 183 -21.38 -4.64 5.60
CA ALA A 183 -20.15 -5.33 5.94
C ALA A 183 -18.95 -4.53 5.46
N PHE A 184 -17.83 -4.68 6.15
CA PHE A 184 -16.50 -4.31 5.64
C PHE A 184 -15.87 -5.59 5.13
N GLY A 185 -15.69 -5.70 3.82
CA GLY A 185 -15.40 -6.97 3.19
C GLY A 185 -14.16 -6.98 2.31
N VAL A 186 -13.88 -8.15 1.80
CA VAL A 186 -12.99 -8.34 0.65
C VAL A 186 -13.85 -8.76 -0.53
N PHE A 187 -13.61 -8.11 -1.65
CA PHE A 187 -14.33 -8.35 -2.90
C PHE A 187 -13.41 -8.93 -3.96
N LYS A 188 -13.99 -9.70 -4.84
CA LYS A 188 -13.38 -10.22 -6.06
C LYS A 188 -14.06 -9.56 -7.26
N ILE A 189 -13.27 -9.14 -8.26
CA ILE A 189 -13.75 -8.76 -9.59
C ILE A 189 -13.13 -9.78 -10.55
N ASP A 190 -13.96 -10.60 -11.16
CA ASP A 190 -13.49 -11.58 -12.14
C ASP A 190 -13.16 -10.94 -13.51
N VAL A 191 -12.62 -11.73 -14.42
CA VAL A 191 -12.22 -11.28 -15.77
C VAL A 191 -13.37 -10.77 -16.62
N ASP A 192 -14.62 -11.16 -16.31
CA ASP A 192 -15.82 -10.71 -16.97
C ASP A 192 -16.42 -9.46 -16.32
N GLY A 193 -15.79 -8.95 -15.24
CA GLY A 193 -16.23 -7.77 -14.48
C GLY A 193 -17.31 -8.06 -13.44
N ASN A 194 -17.61 -9.33 -13.12
CA ASN A 194 -18.56 -9.67 -12.07
C ASN A 194 -17.91 -9.42 -10.69
N VAL A 195 -18.69 -8.78 -9.81
CA VAL A 195 -18.25 -8.45 -8.44
C VAL A 195 -18.90 -9.39 -7.45
N GLU A 196 -18.09 -9.97 -6.57
CA GLU A 196 -18.51 -10.84 -5.49
C GLU A 196 -17.84 -10.44 -4.16
N MET A 197 -18.62 -10.39 -3.07
CA MET A 197 -18.05 -10.31 -1.73
C MET A 197 -17.59 -11.70 -1.31
N VAL A 198 -16.28 -11.93 -1.23
CA VAL A 198 -15.70 -13.25 -0.89
C VAL A 198 -15.40 -13.40 0.60
N ILE A 199 -15.26 -12.28 1.34
CA ILE A 199 -15.10 -12.25 2.79
C ILE A 199 -15.95 -11.09 3.33
N GLY A 200 -16.83 -11.34 4.28
CA GLY A 200 -17.72 -10.32 4.84
C GLY A 200 -17.76 -10.27 6.36
N ASN A 201 -16.82 -10.91 7.05
CA ASN A 201 -16.80 -11.06 8.51
C ASN A 201 -15.58 -10.46 9.19
N LEU A 202 -14.84 -9.60 8.47
CA LEU A 202 -13.74 -8.82 9.05
C LEU A 202 -14.25 -7.46 9.53
N SER A 203 -13.65 -6.94 10.60
CA SER A 203 -14.02 -5.63 11.14
C SER A 203 -13.34 -4.47 10.42
N ARG A 204 -12.06 -4.64 10.03
CA ARG A 204 -11.25 -3.62 9.34
C ARG A 204 -10.25 -4.28 8.39
N PRO A 205 -10.73 -4.92 7.29
CA PRO A 205 -9.82 -5.45 6.27
C PRO A 205 -8.99 -4.31 5.68
N ASN A 206 -7.69 -4.55 5.47
CA ASN A 206 -6.76 -3.54 4.97
C ASN A 206 -5.87 -4.14 3.88
N GLY A 207 -4.58 -4.29 4.08
CA GLY A 207 -3.67 -4.83 3.09
C GLY A 207 -4.10 -6.21 2.57
N VAL A 208 -3.97 -6.44 1.28
CA VAL A 208 -4.30 -7.70 0.62
C VAL A 208 -3.18 -8.13 -0.31
N ALA A 209 -2.79 -9.41 -0.28
CA ALA A 209 -1.75 -9.97 -1.12
C ALA A 209 -1.99 -11.44 -1.45
N LEU A 210 -1.41 -11.92 -2.55
CA LEU A 210 -1.44 -13.31 -2.97
C LEU A 210 -0.13 -14.02 -2.62
N SER A 211 -0.20 -15.33 -2.35
CA SER A 211 0.98 -16.17 -2.36
C SER A 211 1.57 -16.23 -3.78
N PRO A 212 2.88 -16.56 -3.93
CA PRO A 212 3.52 -16.60 -5.25
C PRO A 212 2.89 -17.59 -6.24
N ASP A 213 2.24 -18.64 -5.73
CA ASP A 213 1.51 -19.64 -6.52
C ASP A 213 0.01 -19.31 -6.66
N GLU A 214 -0.41 -18.13 -6.18
CA GLU A 214 -1.77 -17.60 -6.22
C GLU A 214 -2.83 -18.52 -5.57
N LYS A 215 -2.42 -19.40 -4.64
CA LYS A 215 -3.33 -20.32 -3.96
C LYS A 215 -3.78 -19.84 -2.59
N ILE A 216 -3.15 -18.78 -2.07
CA ILE A 216 -3.50 -18.20 -0.77
C ILE A 216 -3.70 -16.70 -0.94
N LEU A 217 -4.83 -16.21 -0.44
CA LEU A 217 -5.09 -14.79 -0.26
C LEU A 217 -4.80 -14.42 1.19
N TYR A 218 -3.85 -13.50 1.41
CA TYR A 218 -3.57 -12.93 2.72
C TYR A 218 -4.30 -11.61 2.87
N VAL A 219 -4.91 -11.38 4.04
CA VAL A 219 -5.64 -10.15 4.35
C VAL A 219 -5.22 -9.68 5.74
N ASN A 220 -4.70 -8.47 5.82
CA ASN A 220 -4.45 -7.80 7.08
C ASN A 220 -5.74 -7.25 7.67
N GLN A 221 -5.88 -7.33 8.98
CA GLN A 221 -6.93 -6.68 9.74
C GLN A 221 -6.34 -5.66 10.69
N SER A 222 -6.68 -4.38 10.50
CA SER A 222 -6.15 -3.25 11.30
C SER A 222 -6.91 -3.02 12.61
N ASP A 223 -7.86 -3.89 12.96
CA ASP A 223 -8.59 -3.79 14.22
C ASP A 223 -7.66 -4.11 15.39
N SER A 224 -7.46 -3.16 16.30
CA SER A 224 -6.60 -3.34 17.46
C SER A 224 -7.07 -4.44 18.42
N LYS A 225 -8.34 -4.85 18.34
CA LYS A 225 -8.91 -5.95 19.13
C LYS A 225 -8.70 -7.31 18.48
N ALA A 226 -8.35 -7.35 17.21
CA ALA A 226 -8.15 -8.57 16.41
C ALA A 226 -7.08 -8.31 15.34
N PRO A 227 -5.83 -7.96 15.73
CA PRO A 227 -4.76 -7.57 14.79
C PRO A 227 -4.17 -8.83 14.13
N TYR A 228 -4.88 -9.39 13.18
CA TYR A 228 -4.54 -10.65 12.55
C TYR A 228 -4.18 -10.46 11.07
N ILE A 229 -3.20 -11.24 10.61
CA ILE A 229 -3.10 -11.60 9.19
C ILE A 229 -3.92 -12.86 9.01
N MET A 230 -4.94 -12.76 8.19
CA MET A 230 -5.76 -13.91 7.79
C MET A 230 -5.20 -14.52 6.51
N ALA A 231 -5.29 -15.85 6.38
CA ALA A 231 -4.96 -16.57 5.16
C ALA A 231 -6.14 -17.43 4.72
N TYR A 232 -6.53 -17.29 3.46
CA TYR A 232 -7.63 -18.00 2.83
C TYR A 232 -7.11 -18.81 1.65
N ASN A 233 -7.40 -20.12 1.60
CA ASN A 233 -7.06 -20.90 0.42
C ASN A 233 -8.03 -20.60 -0.71
N ILE A 234 -7.48 -20.27 -1.88
CA ILE A 234 -8.25 -20.05 -3.12
C ILE A 234 -8.50 -21.42 -3.74
N GLN A 235 -9.77 -21.76 -3.92
CA GLN A 235 -10.20 -23.03 -4.52
C GLN A 235 -10.10 -22.96 -6.05
N PRO A 236 -10.11 -24.10 -6.76
CA PRO A 236 -10.05 -24.12 -8.23
C PRO A 236 -11.17 -23.35 -8.93
N ASP A 237 -12.33 -23.17 -8.28
CA ASP A 237 -13.45 -22.36 -8.77
C ASP A 237 -13.32 -20.86 -8.40
N GLY A 238 -12.21 -20.46 -7.77
CA GLY A 238 -11.97 -19.09 -7.31
C GLY A 238 -12.69 -18.71 -6.02
N SER A 239 -13.41 -19.62 -5.38
CA SER A 239 -13.96 -19.40 -4.04
C SER A 239 -12.88 -19.49 -2.96
N LEU A 240 -13.16 -18.94 -1.78
CA LEU A 240 -12.27 -18.98 -0.65
C LEU A 240 -12.78 -19.98 0.41
N ASP A 241 -11.86 -20.62 1.10
CA ASP A 241 -12.21 -21.42 2.28
C ASP A 241 -12.57 -20.51 3.49
N LYS A 242 -12.79 -21.11 4.66
CA LYS A 242 -13.14 -20.37 5.89
C LYS A 242 -12.02 -19.46 6.40
N GLY A 243 -10.83 -19.59 5.85
CA GLY A 243 -9.63 -18.91 6.32
C GLY A 243 -9.14 -19.38 7.70
N ARG A 244 -7.96 -18.94 8.03
CA ARG A 244 -7.30 -19.14 9.32
C ARG A 244 -6.51 -17.90 9.70
N ILE A 245 -6.26 -17.71 10.98
CA ILE A 245 -5.25 -16.77 11.45
C ILE A 245 -3.89 -17.32 11.02
N PHE A 246 -3.20 -16.54 10.18
CA PHE A 246 -1.84 -16.86 9.74
C PHE A 246 -0.82 -16.29 10.74
N PHE A 247 -1.03 -15.05 11.19
CA PHE A 247 -0.19 -14.41 12.17
C PHE A 247 -1.04 -13.56 13.10
N ASP A 248 -0.75 -13.64 14.41
CA ASP A 248 -1.41 -12.86 15.45
C ASP A 248 -0.42 -11.83 15.99
N ALA A 249 -0.70 -10.54 15.78
CA ALA A 249 0.13 -9.43 16.23
C ALA A 249 -0.28 -8.89 17.61
N THR A 250 -1.20 -9.54 18.35
CA THR A 250 -1.70 -9.07 19.65
C THR A 250 -0.56 -8.81 20.63
N SER A 251 0.38 -9.75 20.75
CA SER A 251 1.52 -9.59 21.67
C SER A 251 2.43 -8.40 21.32
N LEU A 252 2.59 -8.09 20.03
CA LEU A 252 3.34 -6.93 19.58
C LEU A 252 2.60 -5.62 19.96
N MET A 253 1.29 -5.59 19.78
CA MET A 253 0.46 -4.44 20.17
C MET A 253 0.49 -4.23 21.69
N GLU A 254 0.38 -5.30 22.47
CA GLU A 254 0.42 -5.26 23.95
C GLU A 254 1.78 -4.84 24.50
N SER A 255 2.87 -5.05 23.73
CA SER A 255 4.21 -4.59 24.13
C SER A 255 4.41 -3.08 24.02
N GLY A 256 3.40 -2.33 23.57
CA GLY A 256 3.43 -0.87 23.43
C GLY A 256 4.07 -0.37 22.13
N LEU A 257 4.36 -1.26 21.19
CA LEU A 257 4.81 -0.87 19.86
C LEU A 257 3.69 -0.18 19.09
N VAL A 258 4.01 0.94 18.44
CA VAL A 258 3.03 1.78 17.75
C VAL A 258 2.86 1.31 16.30
N GLY A 259 1.62 1.29 15.82
CA GLY A 259 1.25 0.89 14.46
C GLY A 259 0.18 -0.20 14.45
N SER A 260 -0.38 -0.47 13.30
CA SER A 260 -1.39 -1.51 13.07
C SER A 260 -0.96 -2.35 11.88
N LEU A 261 -1.46 -3.57 11.75
CA LEU A 261 -1.34 -4.31 10.50
C LEU A 261 -2.05 -3.52 9.41
N ASP A 262 -1.32 -3.17 8.33
CA ASP A 262 -1.80 -2.31 7.27
C ASP A 262 -1.42 -2.90 5.90
N GLY A 263 -0.51 -2.33 5.13
CA GLY A 263 -0.08 -2.89 3.85
C GLY A 263 0.64 -4.24 3.98
N VAL A 264 0.56 -5.08 2.96
CA VAL A 264 1.22 -6.39 2.91
C VAL A 264 1.73 -6.70 1.51
N LYS A 265 2.92 -7.31 1.45
CA LYS A 265 3.53 -7.85 0.23
C LYS A 265 4.10 -9.24 0.51
N VAL A 266 4.13 -10.10 -0.50
CA VAL A 266 4.66 -11.46 -0.39
C VAL A 266 5.82 -11.63 -1.35
N ALA A 267 6.98 -12.02 -0.83
CA ALA A 267 8.18 -12.31 -1.62
C ALA A 267 8.04 -13.62 -2.40
N GLN A 268 8.90 -13.83 -3.40
CA GLN A 268 8.85 -15.00 -4.29
C GLN A 268 8.99 -16.35 -3.57
N ASP A 269 9.60 -16.38 -2.40
CA ASP A 269 9.71 -17.58 -1.54
C ASP A 269 8.54 -17.74 -0.56
N GLY A 270 7.56 -16.85 -0.62
CA GLY A 270 6.38 -16.82 0.25
C GLY A 270 6.58 -16.08 1.58
N THR A 271 7.74 -15.46 1.82
CA THR A 271 7.97 -14.62 3.00
C THR A 271 7.12 -13.36 2.92
N ILE A 272 6.44 -13.04 4.01
CA ILE A 272 5.53 -11.90 4.09
C ILE A 272 6.28 -10.70 4.66
N PHE A 273 6.16 -9.57 3.97
CA PHE A 273 6.52 -8.24 4.42
C PHE A 273 5.24 -7.47 4.67
N THR A 274 4.96 -7.17 5.91
CA THR A 274 3.73 -6.46 6.28
C THR A 274 4.04 -5.32 7.19
N THR A 275 3.39 -4.19 6.97
CA THR A 275 3.45 -3.12 7.96
C THR A 275 2.65 -3.51 9.20
N GLY A 276 3.10 -3.03 10.35
CA GLY A 276 2.53 -3.41 11.63
C GLY A 276 3.15 -2.63 12.78
N PRO A 277 3.01 -3.13 14.01
CA PRO A 277 3.62 -2.49 15.16
C PRO A 277 5.12 -2.28 14.98
N SER A 278 5.56 -1.01 15.02
CA SER A 278 6.94 -0.53 14.92
C SER A 278 7.52 -0.39 13.49
N GLY A 279 6.83 -0.79 12.42
CA GLY A 279 7.35 -0.67 11.06
C GLY A 279 6.97 -1.84 10.16
N VAL A 280 7.92 -2.42 9.43
CA VAL A 280 7.68 -3.59 8.57
C VAL A 280 8.10 -4.87 9.30
N LEU A 281 7.17 -5.80 9.44
CA LEU A 281 7.40 -7.14 9.99
C LEU A 281 7.79 -8.09 8.85
N ILE A 282 8.80 -8.93 9.07
CA ILE A 282 9.22 -9.97 8.14
C ILE A 282 8.85 -11.33 8.73
N ILE A 283 7.94 -12.03 8.06
CA ILE A 283 7.32 -13.25 8.58
C ILE A 283 7.52 -14.39 7.58
N THR A 284 8.02 -15.53 8.03
CA THR A 284 8.21 -16.70 7.16
C THR A 284 6.87 -17.22 6.62
N PRO A 285 6.86 -18.07 5.55
CA PRO A 285 5.66 -18.73 5.05
C PRO A 285 4.95 -19.63 6.09
N LYS A 286 5.63 -19.92 7.21
CA LYS A 286 5.09 -20.71 8.33
C LYS A 286 4.56 -19.85 9.48
N GLY A 287 4.51 -18.52 9.32
CA GLY A 287 4.01 -17.60 10.35
C GLY A 287 5.01 -17.25 11.45
N LYS A 288 6.31 -17.55 11.29
CA LYS A 288 7.33 -17.17 12.27
C LYS A 288 7.85 -15.76 11.97
N LEU A 289 7.77 -14.85 12.94
CA LEU A 289 8.37 -13.52 12.85
C LEU A 289 9.91 -13.64 12.91
N LEU A 290 10.58 -13.13 11.88
CA LEU A 290 12.04 -13.11 11.79
C LEU A 290 12.63 -11.82 12.37
N GLY A 291 11.92 -10.73 12.26
CA GLY A 291 12.39 -9.42 12.70
C GLY A 291 11.54 -8.29 12.17
N ARG A 292 12.03 -7.06 12.38
CA ARG A 292 11.33 -5.83 12.01
C ARG A 292 12.30 -4.80 11.42
N ILE A 293 11.79 -4.04 10.46
CA ILE A 293 12.42 -2.80 9.99
C ILE A 293 11.65 -1.66 10.65
N GLU A 294 12.21 -1.05 11.67
CA GLU A 294 11.57 0.01 12.45
C GLU A 294 11.88 1.36 11.84
N THR A 295 10.87 2.06 11.36
CA THR A 295 11.02 3.39 10.76
C THR A 295 11.01 4.52 11.80
N GLY A 296 10.61 4.22 13.05
CA GLY A 296 10.35 5.23 14.08
C GLY A 296 9.02 5.96 13.91
N GLN A 297 8.25 5.63 12.88
CA GLN A 297 6.98 6.22 12.51
C GLN A 297 5.91 5.13 12.32
N ARG A 298 4.63 5.54 12.24
CA ARG A 298 3.58 4.63 11.79
C ARG A 298 3.79 4.35 10.31
N THR A 299 4.11 3.12 9.97
CA THR A 299 4.32 2.69 8.58
C THR A 299 3.02 2.12 8.04
N ALA A 300 2.50 2.73 6.98
CA ALA A 300 1.22 2.38 6.40
C ALA A 300 1.36 1.25 5.37
N ASN A 301 2.32 1.35 4.43
CA ASN A 301 2.44 0.36 3.37
C ASN A 301 3.91 0.22 2.92
N CYS A 302 4.19 -0.77 2.08
CA CYS A 302 5.51 -0.98 1.50
C CYS A 302 5.41 -1.56 0.08
N ALA A 303 6.47 -1.37 -0.70
CA ALA A 303 6.63 -1.97 -2.02
C ALA A 303 8.10 -2.19 -2.35
N TRP A 304 8.40 -3.27 -3.07
CA TRP A 304 9.74 -3.42 -3.65
C TRP A 304 9.90 -2.55 -4.89
N GLY A 305 11.10 -1.99 -5.04
CA GLY A 305 11.52 -1.25 -6.21
C GLY A 305 12.77 -1.80 -6.85
N ASP A 306 13.16 -1.19 -7.93
CA ASP A 306 14.31 -1.54 -8.76
C ASP A 306 14.26 -3.01 -9.22
N ASP A 307 15.26 -3.78 -8.85
CA ASP A 307 15.35 -5.23 -9.09
C ASP A 307 14.89 -6.07 -7.90
N GLY A 308 14.25 -5.43 -6.90
CA GLY A 308 13.86 -6.04 -5.63
C GLY A 308 14.88 -5.79 -4.51
N SER A 309 15.93 -5.02 -4.75
CA SER A 309 16.97 -4.69 -3.75
C SER A 309 16.57 -3.56 -2.81
N VAL A 310 15.54 -2.78 -3.14
CA VAL A 310 15.04 -1.65 -2.36
C VAL A 310 13.62 -1.93 -1.88
N LEU A 311 13.37 -1.70 -0.58
CA LEU A 311 12.03 -1.68 -0.02
C LEU A 311 11.61 -0.24 0.26
N TYR A 312 10.67 0.29 -0.51
CA TYR A 312 10.05 1.57 -0.25
C TYR A 312 8.97 1.42 0.81
N MET A 313 8.92 2.35 1.74
CA MET A 313 7.96 2.35 2.85
C MET A 313 7.26 3.70 2.92
N THR A 314 5.95 3.70 2.96
CA THR A 314 5.16 4.89 3.25
C THR A 314 4.89 4.96 4.75
N ALA A 315 5.13 6.11 5.34
CA ALA A 315 5.01 6.30 6.78
C ALA A 315 4.42 7.67 7.11
N HIS A 316 3.83 7.78 8.27
CA HIS A 316 3.23 9.02 8.77
C HIS A 316 4.24 9.73 9.69
N ASN A 317 4.49 11.00 9.43
CA ASN A 317 5.32 11.89 10.26
C ASN A 317 4.55 12.42 11.48
#